data_7520b5d9ad1cc9ec9caaec8d1918dcad
#
_entry.id   7520b5d9ad1cc9ec9caaec8d1918dcad
#
_cell.length_a   1.000
_cell.length_b   1.000
_cell.length_c   1.000
_cell.angle_alpha   90.00
_cell.angle_beta   90.00
_cell.angle_gamma   90.00
#
_symmetry.space_group_name_H-M   'P 1'
#
loop_
_entity.id
_entity.type
_entity.pdbx_description
1 polymer ?
#
loop_
_entity_poly.entity_id
_entity_poly.type
_entity_poly.pdbx_seq_one_letter_code
_entity_poly.pdbx_strand_id
1 'polypeptide(L)'
;MPKSQIPVLKKNRPKGNTSRKIVIILLLLFIVLLAVLFFRSSMSRISAIEITGNVYTATPELLEKSGLREGDQFFGTTSAEVIERLKTIKAISTVTVDKQFPGIIHIKVQEYATVAYELGTDGTLKAILASGTSLTVPATIGVAVEKPILTQWKADDPLKAKLSETLAKIPNELTTDISEIIPNPTPSFPDQIRMYTKSQFEVITTVSLLSDKVEYLNQVIETERPGKITMLEADTYVPFIPDDPEDDAELGATP
;
A
#
# COMPACT_ATOMS: atom_id res chain seq x y z
N MET A 1 -43.67 87.44 50.67
CA MET A 1 -43.86 86.58 49.52
C MET A 1 -42.88 85.41 49.60
N PRO A 2 -43.28 84.21 49.90
CA PRO A 2 -42.40 83.03 49.97
C PRO A 2 -42.12 82.48 48.57
N LYS A 3 -40.83 82.27 48.24
CA LYS A 3 -40.38 81.62 46.99
C LYS A 3 -40.58 80.10 47.11
N SER A 4 -41.51 79.60 46.28
CA SER A 4 -41.69 78.14 46.12
C SER A 4 -40.49 77.52 45.44
N GLN A 5 -39.76 76.62 46.14
CA GLN A 5 -38.71 75.79 45.56
C GLN A 5 -39.37 74.60 44.86
N ILE A 6 -39.21 74.53 43.57
CA ILE A 6 -39.65 73.40 42.78
C ILE A 6 -38.63 72.21 42.95
N PRO A 7 -39.04 71.03 43.39
CA PRO A 7 -38.12 69.89 43.54
C PRO A 7 -37.69 69.37 42.12
N VAL A 8 -36.38 69.41 41.85
CA VAL A 8 -35.78 68.89 40.66
C VAL A 8 -35.74 67.36 40.79
N LEU A 9 -36.55 66.65 39.98
CA LEU A 9 -36.52 65.22 39.86
C LEU A 9 -35.15 64.76 39.35
N LYS A 10 -34.37 64.08 40.20
CA LYS A 10 -33.14 63.40 39.84
C LYS A 10 -33.45 62.33 38.81
N LYS A 11 -33.08 62.55 37.53
CA LYS A 11 -33.14 61.60 36.45
C LYS A 11 -32.28 60.38 36.81
N ASN A 12 -32.91 59.21 37.09
CA ASN A 12 -32.23 57.95 37.32
C ASN A 12 -31.41 57.61 36.09
N ARG A 13 -30.09 57.66 36.17
CA ARG A 13 -29.19 57.13 35.14
C ARG A 13 -29.43 55.63 35.05
N PRO A 14 -29.71 55.10 33.87
CA PRO A 14 -29.83 53.64 33.73
C PRO A 14 -28.53 53.04 34.23
N LYS A 15 -28.61 52.10 35.22
CA LYS A 15 -27.50 51.30 35.65
C LYS A 15 -27.05 50.49 34.43
N GLY A 16 -26.00 50.92 33.79
CA GLY A 16 -25.42 50.23 32.65
C GLY A 16 -25.14 48.78 33.03
N ASN A 17 -25.29 47.86 32.09
CA ASN A 17 -25.12 46.40 32.17
C ASN A 17 -23.68 45.97 32.58
N THR A 18 -23.00 46.72 33.44
CA THR A 18 -21.63 46.48 33.93
C THR A 18 -21.55 45.13 34.64
N SER A 19 -22.59 44.76 35.42
CA SER A 19 -22.66 43.46 36.09
C SER A 19 -22.70 42.29 35.09
N ARG A 20 -23.45 42.42 33.99
CA ARG A 20 -23.46 41.38 32.92
C ARG A 20 -22.11 41.26 32.24
N LYS A 21 -21.41 42.36 31.97
CA LYS A 21 -20.07 42.34 31.37
C LYS A 21 -19.05 41.67 32.29
N ILE A 22 -19.10 41.94 33.59
CA ILE A 22 -18.24 41.31 34.59
C ILE A 22 -18.52 39.81 34.67
N VAL A 23 -19.78 39.36 34.68
CA VAL A 23 -20.15 37.94 34.67
C VAL A 23 -19.66 37.23 33.41
N ILE A 24 -19.77 37.84 32.23
CA ILE A 24 -19.28 37.30 30.97
C ILE A 24 -17.74 37.16 31.00
N ILE A 25 -17.02 38.16 31.52
CA ILE A 25 -15.54 38.08 31.64
C ILE A 25 -15.14 36.99 32.62
N LEU A 26 -15.83 36.86 33.77
CA LEU A 26 -15.55 35.81 34.74
C LEU A 26 -15.82 34.41 34.17
N LEU A 27 -16.91 34.25 33.41
CA LEU A 27 -17.26 33.03 32.72
C LEU A 27 -16.19 32.64 31.68
N LEU A 28 -15.73 33.61 30.87
CA LEU A 28 -14.66 33.41 29.91
C LEU A 28 -13.36 32.95 30.59
N LEU A 29 -12.98 33.63 31.69
CA LEU A 29 -11.78 33.32 32.48
C LEU A 29 -11.89 31.88 33.06
N PHE A 30 -13.07 31.50 33.54
CA PHE A 30 -13.33 30.16 34.06
C PHE A 30 -13.23 29.10 32.94
N ILE A 31 -13.76 29.37 31.73
CA ILE A 31 -13.62 28.46 30.57
C ILE A 31 -12.15 28.31 30.19
N VAL A 32 -11.40 29.41 30.14
CA VAL A 32 -9.95 29.38 29.85
C VAL A 32 -9.21 28.54 30.91
N LEU A 33 -9.54 28.70 32.20
CA LEU A 33 -8.94 27.93 33.28
C LEU A 33 -9.24 26.42 33.11
N LEU A 34 -10.49 26.06 32.81
CA LEU A 34 -10.87 24.65 32.53
C LEU A 34 -10.14 24.09 31.32
N ALA A 35 -10.00 24.88 30.23
CA ALA A 35 -9.26 24.48 29.05
C ALA A 35 -7.79 24.21 29.38
N VAL A 36 -7.13 25.10 30.15
CA VAL A 36 -5.74 24.89 30.59
C VAL A 36 -5.60 23.63 31.44
N LEU A 37 -6.52 23.39 32.38
CA LEU A 37 -6.52 22.19 33.19
C LEU A 37 -6.72 20.92 32.34
N PHE A 38 -7.64 20.98 31.36
CA PHE A 38 -7.90 19.87 30.41
C PHE A 38 -6.66 19.55 29.58
N PHE A 39 -6.03 20.54 28.93
CA PHE A 39 -4.85 20.33 28.10
C PHE A 39 -3.60 19.89 28.90
N ARG A 40 -3.57 20.17 30.21
CA ARG A 40 -2.51 19.67 31.10
C ARG A 40 -2.80 18.28 31.66
N SER A 41 -4.03 17.81 31.56
CA SER A 41 -4.44 16.49 32.04
C SER A 41 -3.87 15.35 31.19
N SER A 42 -3.70 14.19 31.76
CA SER A 42 -3.39 12.95 31.04
C SER A 42 -4.45 12.56 30.00
N MET A 43 -5.69 12.98 30.20
CA MET A 43 -6.80 12.73 29.26
C MET A 43 -6.62 13.42 27.89
N SER A 44 -5.82 14.48 27.81
CA SER A 44 -5.50 15.16 26.55
C SER A 44 -4.23 14.66 25.89
N ARG A 45 -3.62 13.59 26.40
CA ARG A 45 -2.40 13.00 25.87
C ARG A 45 -2.66 11.66 25.18
N ILE A 46 -1.78 11.30 24.25
CA ILE A 46 -1.78 10.00 23.61
C ILE A 46 -1.37 8.95 24.66
N SER A 47 -2.24 7.98 24.91
CA SER A 47 -2.01 6.90 25.86
C SER A 47 -1.55 5.61 25.19
N ALA A 48 -1.98 5.37 23.94
CA ALA A 48 -1.58 4.21 23.15
C ALA A 48 -1.66 4.52 21.65
N ILE A 49 -0.75 3.91 20.89
CA ILE A 49 -0.73 3.94 19.43
C ILE A 49 -0.72 2.51 18.94
N GLU A 50 -1.79 2.10 18.29
CA GLU A 50 -1.95 0.75 17.75
C GLU A 50 -1.80 0.78 16.23
N ILE A 51 -0.80 0.05 15.72
CA ILE A 51 -0.53 -0.05 14.28
C ILE A 51 -0.84 -1.48 13.84
N THR A 52 -1.62 -1.60 12.78
CA THR A 52 -2.06 -2.89 12.23
C THR A 52 -2.00 -2.91 10.71
N GLY A 53 -1.92 -4.13 10.11
CA GLY A 53 -1.98 -4.33 8.67
C GLY A 53 -0.64 -4.25 7.95
N ASN A 54 0.45 -3.97 8.66
CA ASN A 54 1.81 -4.08 8.13
C ASN A 54 2.24 -5.56 8.08
N VAL A 55 2.88 -5.93 6.98
CA VAL A 55 3.41 -7.28 6.73
C VAL A 55 4.94 -7.24 6.70
N TYR A 56 5.50 -6.42 5.84
CA TYR A 56 6.96 -6.32 5.64
C TYR A 56 7.56 -5.10 6.33
N THR A 57 6.80 -4.00 6.44
CA THR A 57 7.29 -2.77 7.08
C THR A 57 7.24 -2.92 8.60
N ALA A 58 8.37 -2.67 9.25
CA ALA A 58 8.46 -2.82 10.71
C ALA A 58 7.61 -1.77 11.44
N THR A 59 6.89 -2.20 12.49
CA THR A 59 6.08 -1.29 13.32
C THR A 59 6.88 -0.10 13.88
N PRO A 60 8.14 -0.26 14.35
CA PRO A 60 8.94 0.88 14.79
C PRO A 60 9.19 1.93 13.70
N GLU A 61 9.38 1.50 12.45
CA GLU A 61 9.55 2.41 11.29
C GLU A 61 8.28 3.21 11.03
N LEU A 62 7.12 2.55 11.05
CA LEU A 62 5.82 3.19 10.91
C LEU A 62 5.57 4.21 12.02
N LEU A 63 5.91 3.84 13.26
CA LEU A 63 5.75 4.73 14.42
C LEU A 63 6.65 5.97 14.27
N GLU A 64 7.92 5.79 13.92
CA GLU A 64 8.85 6.90 13.68
C GLU A 64 8.35 7.83 12.58
N LYS A 65 7.94 7.28 11.43
CA LYS A 65 7.43 8.05 10.30
C LYS A 65 6.12 8.76 10.60
N SER A 66 5.26 8.19 11.44
CA SER A 66 4.01 8.84 11.86
C SER A 66 4.28 10.14 12.61
N GLY A 67 5.43 10.24 13.28
CA GLY A 67 5.82 11.36 14.13
C GLY A 67 4.99 11.44 15.42
N LEU A 68 4.30 10.39 15.79
CA LEU A 68 3.50 10.29 17.01
C LEU A 68 4.31 9.61 18.12
N ARG A 69 4.09 10.04 19.35
CA ARG A 69 4.66 9.43 20.55
C ARG A 69 3.63 9.37 21.65
N GLU A 70 3.67 8.32 22.44
CA GLU A 70 2.90 8.27 23.69
C GLU A 70 3.31 9.44 24.58
N GLY A 71 2.31 10.08 25.19
CA GLY A 71 2.48 11.30 26.00
C GLY A 71 2.37 12.60 25.22
N ASP A 72 2.41 12.61 23.89
CA ASP A 72 2.15 13.79 23.07
C ASP A 72 0.70 14.26 23.19
N GLN A 73 0.44 15.52 22.79
CA GLN A 73 -0.91 16.08 22.80
C GLN A 73 -1.81 15.37 21.78
N PHE A 74 -2.90 14.76 22.25
CA PHE A 74 -3.85 14.03 21.41
C PHE A 74 -4.44 14.87 20.28
N PHE A 75 -4.65 16.17 20.52
CA PHE A 75 -5.18 17.12 19.53
C PHE A 75 -4.09 17.87 18.76
N GLY A 76 -2.81 17.62 19.07
CA GLY A 76 -1.67 18.34 18.48
C GLY A 76 -1.35 17.96 17.04
N THR A 77 -1.74 16.76 16.59
CA THR A 77 -1.51 16.27 15.22
C THR A 77 -2.84 15.80 14.63
N THR A 78 -3.11 16.15 13.40
CA THR A 78 -4.33 15.72 12.69
C THR A 78 -4.16 14.33 12.06
N SER A 79 -5.27 13.61 11.86
CA SER A 79 -5.22 12.32 11.14
C SER A 79 -4.67 12.48 9.72
N ALA A 80 -4.99 13.60 9.04
CA ALA A 80 -4.50 13.89 7.69
C ALA A 80 -2.98 14.01 7.63
N GLU A 81 -2.36 14.71 8.59
CA GLU A 81 -0.90 14.83 8.66
C GLU A 81 -0.20 13.48 8.87
N VAL A 82 -0.77 12.62 9.73
CA VAL A 82 -0.23 11.26 9.95
C VAL A 82 -0.33 10.43 8.67
N ILE A 83 -1.48 10.48 7.98
CA ILE A 83 -1.70 9.79 6.71
C ILE A 83 -0.68 10.24 5.66
N GLU A 84 -0.47 11.54 5.50
CA GLU A 84 0.49 12.09 4.54
C GLU A 84 1.92 11.62 4.84
N ARG A 85 2.34 11.65 6.10
CA ARG A 85 3.66 11.17 6.51
C ARG A 85 3.86 9.68 6.21
N LEU A 86 2.89 8.85 6.55
CA LEU A 86 2.97 7.40 6.32
C LEU A 86 2.91 7.03 4.83
N LYS A 87 2.19 7.78 4.00
CA LYS A 87 2.17 7.61 2.54
C LYS A 87 3.49 7.91 1.85
N THR A 88 4.44 8.55 2.52
CA THR A 88 5.82 8.70 1.99
C THR A 88 6.58 7.38 1.94
N ILE A 89 6.14 6.37 2.68
CA ILE A 89 6.71 5.02 2.63
C ILE A 89 6.21 4.34 1.37
N LYS A 90 7.10 4.07 0.43
CA LYS A 90 6.77 3.52 -0.91
C LYS A 90 6.06 2.16 -0.88
N ALA A 91 6.19 1.42 0.23
CA ALA A 91 5.52 0.15 0.44
C ALA A 91 4.03 0.30 0.77
N ILE A 92 3.61 1.46 1.25
CA ILE A 92 2.26 1.69 1.77
C ILE A 92 1.33 2.19 0.66
N SER A 93 0.26 1.44 0.44
CA SER A 93 -0.82 1.76 -0.51
C SER A 93 -1.87 2.66 0.13
N THR A 94 -2.40 2.26 1.28
CA THR A 94 -3.44 3.02 1.98
C THR A 94 -3.15 3.12 3.47
N VAL A 95 -3.59 4.23 4.07
CA VAL A 95 -3.51 4.47 5.51
C VAL A 95 -4.85 4.99 6.00
N THR A 96 -5.32 4.42 7.09
CA THR A 96 -6.48 4.93 7.83
C THR A 96 -6.04 5.23 9.25
N VAL A 97 -6.38 6.42 9.74
CA VAL A 97 -6.07 6.85 11.11
C VAL A 97 -7.37 7.19 11.83
N ASP A 98 -7.69 6.45 12.86
CA ASP A 98 -8.81 6.69 13.75
C ASP A 98 -8.31 7.13 15.11
N LYS A 99 -8.84 8.26 15.60
CA LYS A 99 -8.47 8.84 16.88
C LYS A 99 -9.61 8.65 17.87
N GLN A 100 -9.44 7.71 18.78
CA GLN A 100 -10.43 7.39 19.80
C GLN A 100 -10.08 8.06 21.11
N PHE A 101 -10.94 9.00 21.53
CA PHE A 101 -10.81 9.64 22.84
C PHE A 101 -11.21 8.66 23.99
N PRO A 102 -10.50 8.64 25.12
CA PRO A 102 -9.32 9.43 25.45
C PRO A 102 -7.99 8.76 25.02
N GLY A 103 -7.25 9.43 24.15
CA GLY A 103 -5.82 9.19 23.93
C GLY A 103 -5.41 7.97 23.11
N ILE A 104 -6.31 7.20 22.52
CA ILE A 104 -5.96 6.03 21.67
C ILE A 104 -5.96 6.44 20.21
N ILE A 105 -4.90 6.05 19.49
CA ILE A 105 -4.79 6.27 18.04
C ILE A 105 -4.60 4.91 17.36
N HIS A 106 -5.58 4.54 16.52
CA HIS A 106 -5.50 3.35 15.69
C HIS A 106 -5.02 3.74 14.30
N ILE A 107 -3.92 3.15 13.85
CA ILE A 107 -3.36 3.34 12.51
C ILE A 107 -3.46 1.99 11.80
N LYS A 108 -4.29 1.93 10.77
CA LYS A 108 -4.38 0.77 9.89
C LYS A 108 -3.66 1.11 8.59
N VAL A 109 -2.59 0.38 8.30
CA VAL A 109 -1.86 0.49 7.04
C VAL A 109 -2.23 -0.69 6.14
N GLN A 110 -2.13 -0.48 4.85
CA GLN A 110 -2.20 -1.53 3.85
C GLN A 110 -1.00 -1.36 2.92
N GLU A 111 -0.17 -2.38 2.85
CA GLU A 111 0.95 -2.42 1.92
C GLU A 111 0.46 -2.76 0.51
N TYR A 112 1.24 -2.38 -0.51
CA TYR A 112 0.98 -2.84 -1.86
C TYR A 112 1.08 -4.36 -1.92
N ALA A 113 0.25 -4.97 -2.78
CA ALA A 113 0.27 -6.42 -2.96
C ALA A 113 1.64 -6.90 -3.46
N THR A 114 2.08 -8.07 -2.98
CA THR A 114 3.25 -8.76 -3.51
C THR A 114 2.91 -9.34 -4.88
N VAL A 115 3.71 -9.03 -5.89
CA VAL A 115 3.52 -9.50 -7.27
C VAL A 115 4.57 -10.52 -7.69
N ALA A 116 5.76 -10.50 -7.07
CA ALA A 116 6.84 -11.44 -7.30
C ALA A 116 7.75 -11.52 -6.08
N TYR A 117 8.65 -12.48 -6.06
CA TYR A 117 9.77 -12.54 -5.13
C TYR A 117 11.10 -12.41 -5.89
N GLU A 118 12.13 -11.92 -5.24
CA GLU A 118 13.50 -11.89 -5.77
C GLU A 118 14.40 -12.65 -4.80
N LEU A 119 15.14 -13.62 -5.32
CA LEU A 119 16.15 -14.32 -4.55
C LEU A 119 17.51 -13.64 -4.78
N GLY A 120 18.04 -13.03 -3.74
CA GLY A 120 19.37 -12.43 -3.76
C GLY A 120 20.48 -13.48 -3.86
N THR A 121 21.64 -13.08 -4.36
CA THR A 121 22.82 -13.95 -4.46
C THR A 121 23.35 -14.40 -3.10
N ASP A 122 23.01 -13.69 -2.05
CA ASP A 122 23.29 -13.98 -0.64
C ASP A 122 22.24 -14.92 0.01
N GLY A 123 21.26 -15.37 -0.74
CA GLY A 123 20.14 -16.21 -0.27
C GLY A 123 19.02 -15.40 0.41
N THR A 124 19.09 -14.08 0.45
CA THR A 124 17.99 -13.26 0.99
C THR A 124 16.81 -13.27 0.04
N LEU A 125 15.62 -13.51 0.58
CA LEU A 125 14.38 -13.40 -0.15
C LEU A 125 13.80 -12.00 0.02
N LYS A 126 13.45 -11.35 -1.09
CA LYS A 126 12.80 -10.05 -1.12
C LYS A 126 11.42 -10.16 -1.76
N ALA A 127 10.44 -9.51 -1.18
CA ALA A 127 9.13 -9.34 -1.79
C ALA A 127 9.15 -8.12 -2.71
N ILE A 128 8.70 -8.30 -3.94
CA ILE A 128 8.51 -7.21 -4.91
C ILE A 128 7.04 -6.82 -4.86
N LEU A 129 6.80 -5.59 -4.46
CA LEU A 129 5.45 -5.06 -4.33
C LEU A 129 4.96 -4.45 -5.66
N ALA A 130 3.66 -4.33 -5.81
CA ALA A 130 3.02 -3.69 -6.97
C ALA A 130 3.49 -2.25 -7.23
N SER A 131 4.03 -1.57 -6.23
CA SER A 131 4.67 -0.26 -6.36
C SER A 131 6.09 -0.30 -6.97
N GLY A 132 6.63 -1.48 -7.26
CA GLY A 132 8.03 -1.68 -7.64
C GLY A 132 9.01 -1.68 -6.46
N THR A 133 8.52 -1.50 -5.24
CA THR A 133 9.36 -1.51 -4.04
C THR A 133 9.77 -2.94 -3.68
N SER A 134 11.05 -3.14 -3.38
CA SER A 134 11.60 -4.41 -2.90
C SER A 134 11.84 -4.35 -1.40
N LEU A 135 11.26 -5.28 -0.65
CA LEU A 135 11.40 -5.39 0.80
C LEU A 135 11.92 -6.77 1.19
N THR A 136 12.85 -6.82 2.14
CA THR A 136 13.34 -8.10 2.67
C THR A 136 12.22 -8.81 3.42
N VAL A 137 11.99 -10.07 3.07
CA VAL A 137 11.02 -10.93 3.76
C VAL A 137 11.61 -11.38 5.09
N PRO A 138 11.01 -11.05 6.23
CA PRO A 138 11.44 -11.57 7.52
C PRO A 138 11.34 -13.11 7.55
N ALA A 139 12.32 -13.77 8.15
CA ALA A 139 12.34 -15.24 8.24
C ALA A 139 11.14 -15.84 8.99
N THR A 140 10.40 -15.01 9.75
CA THR A 140 9.19 -15.38 10.48
C THR A 140 7.94 -15.45 9.60
N ILE A 141 8.01 -14.90 8.38
CA ILE A 141 6.89 -14.89 7.43
C ILE A 141 7.02 -16.13 6.55
N GLY A 142 6.02 -17.01 6.61
CA GLY A 142 5.88 -18.10 5.65
C GLY A 142 5.58 -17.54 4.26
N VAL A 143 6.42 -17.87 3.27
CA VAL A 143 6.20 -17.46 1.89
C VAL A 143 5.37 -18.52 1.19
N ALA A 144 4.14 -18.16 0.78
CA ALA A 144 3.41 -18.99 -0.17
C ALA A 144 4.02 -18.81 -1.56
N VAL A 145 4.52 -19.91 -2.15
CA VAL A 145 5.18 -19.92 -3.47
C VAL A 145 4.12 -19.86 -4.59
N GLU A 146 3.22 -18.91 -4.49
CA GLU A 146 2.16 -18.67 -5.50
C GLU A 146 2.53 -17.57 -6.50
N LYS A 147 3.65 -16.89 -6.26
CA LYS A 147 4.14 -15.78 -7.07
C LYS A 147 5.44 -16.16 -7.77
N PRO A 148 5.70 -15.60 -8.96
CA PRO A 148 6.93 -15.84 -9.69
C PRO A 148 8.16 -15.33 -8.91
N ILE A 149 9.29 -16.02 -9.14
CA ILE A 149 10.59 -15.61 -8.59
C ILE A 149 11.36 -14.88 -9.69
N LEU A 150 11.84 -13.68 -9.37
CA LEU A 150 12.74 -12.92 -10.23
C LEU A 150 14.17 -13.36 -9.96
N THR A 151 14.86 -13.85 -10.98
CA THR A 151 16.28 -14.25 -10.90
C THR A 151 17.09 -13.52 -11.96
N GLN A 152 18.39 -13.37 -11.74
CA GLN A 152 19.35 -12.72 -12.66
C GLN A 152 19.05 -11.22 -12.94
N TRP A 153 18.22 -10.58 -12.14
CA TRP A 153 17.95 -9.15 -12.28
C TRP A 153 19.04 -8.33 -11.56
N LYS A 154 19.43 -7.20 -12.16
CA LYS A 154 20.26 -6.20 -11.47
C LYS A 154 19.45 -5.52 -10.38
N ALA A 155 20.11 -5.10 -9.30
CA ALA A 155 19.44 -4.46 -8.16
C ALA A 155 18.57 -3.26 -8.58
N ASP A 156 19.12 -2.39 -9.42
CA ASP A 156 18.50 -1.14 -9.85
C ASP A 156 17.98 -1.20 -11.29
N ASP A 157 17.52 -2.38 -11.76
CA ASP A 157 17.01 -2.52 -13.12
C ASP A 157 15.67 -1.79 -13.26
N PRO A 158 15.56 -0.78 -14.14
CA PRO A 158 14.32 -0.02 -14.33
C PRO A 158 13.16 -0.89 -14.85
N LEU A 159 13.45 -2.00 -15.52
CA LEU A 159 12.43 -2.92 -16.00
C LEU A 159 11.74 -3.67 -14.86
N LYS A 160 12.39 -3.86 -13.70
CA LYS A 160 11.73 -4.47 -12.53
C LYS A 160 10.50 -3.69 -12.07
N ALA A 161 10.61 -2.38 -12.00
CA ALA A 161 9.47 -1.54 -11.61
C ALA A 161 8.33 -1.68 -12.63
N LYS A 162 8.65 -1.60 -13.93
CA LYS A 162 7.66 -1.77 -15.00
C LYS A 162 7.03 -3.17 -14.99
N LEU A 163 7.83 -4.22 -14.79
CA LEU A 163 7.34 -5.60 -14.64
C LEU A 163 6.39 -5.72 -13.44
N SER A 164 6.75 -5.14 -12.32
CA SER A 164 5.91 -5.17 -11.10
C SER A 164 4.55 -4.50 -11.32
N GLU A 165 4.54 -3.34 -11.98
CA GLU A 165 3.31 -2.64 -12.37
C GLU A 165 2.48 -3.45 -13.35
N THR A 166 3.13 -4.17 -14.28
CA THR A 166 2.46 -5.03 -15.25
C THR A 166 1.84 -6.24 -14.56
N LEU A 167 2.61 -6.94 -13.71
CA LEU A 167 2.11 -8.09 -12.95
C LEU A 167 0.96 -7.70 -11.99
N ALA A 168 0.99 -6.49 -11.45
CA ALA A 168 -0.08 -6.00 -10.59
C ALA A 168 -1.43 -5.82 -11.30
N LYS A 169 -1.43 -5.65 -12.62
CA LYS A 169 -2.64 -5.50 -13.46
C LYS A 169 -3.21 -6.84 -13.90
N ILE A 170 -2.41 -7.89 -13.85
CA ILE A 170 -2.81 -9.24 -14.27
C ILE A 170 -3.48 -9.95 -13.10
N PRO A 171 -4.67 -10.55 -13.28
CA PRO A 171 -5.30 -11.39 -12.28
C PRO A 171 -4.35 -12.48 -11.78
N ASN A 172 -4.38 -12.76 -10.49
CA ASN A 172 -3.45 -13.70 -9.86
C ASN A 172 -3.55 -15.10 -10.46
N GLU A 173 -4.76 -15.50 -10.81
CA GLU A 173 -5.07 -16.81 -11.43
C GLU A 173 -4.26 -17.03 -12.70
N LEU A 174 -4.02 -15.98 -13.49
CA LEU A 174 -3.29 -16.04 -14.76
C LEU A 174 -1.77 -16.03 -14.58
N THR A 175 -1.26 -15.76 -13.37
CA THR A 175 0.18 -15.72 -13.09
C THR A 175 0.66 -16.85 -12.19
N THR A 176 -0.25 -17.66 -11.64
CA THR A 176 0.07 -18.74 -10.68
C THR A 176 0.96 -19.82 -11.24
N ASP A 177 0.89 -20.08 -12.53
CA ASP A 177 1.74 -21.07 -13.19
C ASP A 177 3.15 -20.56 -13.52
N ILE A 178 3.35 -19.24 -13.57
CA ILE A 178 4.67 -18.65 -13.78
C ILE A 178 5.53 -18.92 -12.55
N SER A 179 6.63 -19.64 -12.72
CA SER A 179 7.56 -20.00 -11.64
C SER A 179 8.74 -19.03 -11.55
N GLU A 180 9.32 -18.64 -12.69
CA GLU A 180 10.52 -17.82 -12.75
C GLU A 180 10.43 -16.81 -13.90
N ILE A 181 10.97 -15.60 -13.68
CA ILE A 181 11.09 -14.55 -14.70
C ILE A 181 12.52 -14.03 -14.72
N ILE A 182 13.17 -14.09 -15.89
CA ILE A 182 14.56 -13.68 -16.13
C ILE A 182 14.59 -12.55 -17.17
N PRO A 183 15.42 -11.51 -17.02
CA PRO A 183 15.62 -10.53 -18.06
C PRO A 183 16.31 -11.18 -19.27
N ASN A 184 15.81 -10.91 -20.47
CA ASN A 184 16.37 -11.45 -21.72
C ASN A 184 16.39 -10.38 -22.81
N PRO A 185 16.95 -9.17 -22.56
CA PRO A 185 16.90 -8.06 -23.50
C PRO A 185 17.66 -8.38 -24.81
N THR A 186 17.08 -7.95 -25.92
CA THR A 186 17.71 -7.97 -27.24
C THR A 186 17.71 -6.58 -27.85
N PRO A 187 18.53 -6.29 -28.86
CA PRO A 187 18.51 -4.98 -29.52
C PRO A 187 17.14 -4.61 -30.09
N SER A 188 16.38 -5.60 -30.59
CA SER A 188 15.03 -5.39 -31.15
C SER A 188 13.95 -5.27 -30.06
N PHE A 189 14.15 -5.93 -28.92
CA PHE A 189 13.21 -5.96 -27.80
C PHE A 189 13.96 -5.71 -26.49
N PRO A 190 14.22 -4.44 -26.14
CA PRO A 190 14.98 -4.07 -24.95
C PRO A 190 14.31 -4.49 -23.62
N ASP A 191 12.98 -4.68 -23.63
CA ASP A 191 12.18 -5.11 -22.48
C ASP A 191 11.76 -6.58 -22.55
N GLN A 192 12.48 -7.37 -23.34
CA GLN A 192 12.23 -8.81 -23.45
C GLN A 192 12.58 -9.54 -22.15
N ILE A 193 11.70 -10.46 -21.78
CA ILE A 193 11.85 -11.36 -20.64
C ILE A 193 11.69 -12.81 -21.11
N ARG A 194 12.28 -13.70 -20.34
CA ARG A 194 12.08 -15.13 -20.43
C ARG A 194 11.40 -15.59 -19.15
N MET A 195 10.38 -16.41 -19.27
CA MET A 195 9.67 -16.98 -18.15
C MET A 195 9.69 -18.51 -18.23
N TYR A 196 9.70 -19.13 -17.07
CA TYR A 196 9.47 -20.57 -16.94
C TYR A 196 8.18 -20.78 -16.16
N THR A 197 7.44 -21.83 -16.51
CA THR A 197 6.19 -22.16 -15.84
C THR A 197 6.34 -23.44 -15.02
N LYS A 198 5.44 -23.65 -14.06
CA LYS A 198 5.37 -24.89 -13.28
C LYS A 198 4.98 -26.07 -14.18
N SER A 199 4.19 -25.79 -15.22
CA SER A 199 3.80 -26.74 -16.28
C SER A 199 4.92 -26.99 -17.31
N GLN A 200 6.16 -26.54 -17.04
CA GLN A 200 7.37 -26.81 -17.83
C GLN A 200 7.42 -26.15 -19.21
N PHE A 201 6.73 -25.03 -19.43
CA PHE A 201 6.90 -24.22 -20.63
C PHE A 201 8.04 -23.20 -20.47
N GLU A 202 8.76 -22.94 -21.57
CA GLU A 202 9.64 -21.78 -21.73
C GLU A 202 8.89 -20.71 -22.53
N VAL A 203 8.77 -19.50 -21.97
CA VAL A 203 8.00 -18.41 -22.57
C VAL A 203 8.90 -17.23 -22.84
N ILE A 204 8.91 -16.71 -24.05
CA ILE A 204 9.60 -15.49 -24.47
C ILE A 204 8.54 -14.43 -24.77
N THR A 205 8.60 -13.30 -24.08
CA THR A 205 7.72 -12.17 -24.33
C THR A 205 8.41 -10.86 -23.94
N THR A 206 7.71 -9.73 -24.00
CA THR A 206 8.19 -8.45 -23.45
C THR A 206 7.34 -8.03 -22.26
N VAL A 207 7.91 -7.21 -21.39
CA VAL A 207 7.16 -6.65 -20.25
C VAL A 207 5.93 -5.86 -20.74
N SER A 208 6.07 -5.17 -21.88
CA SER A 208 4.99 -4.37 -22.46
C SER A 208 3.85 -5.20 -23.06
N LEU A 209 4.10 -6.40 -23.55
CA LEU A 209 3.08 -7.28 -24.16
C LEU A 209 2.49 -8.28 -23.17
N LEU A 210 3.12 -8.49 -22.01
CA LEU A 210 2.74 -9.56 -21.06
C LEU A 210 1.27 -9.45 -20.63
N SER A 211 0.80 -8.25 -20.31
CA SER A 211 -0.59 -8.04 -19.87
C SER A 211 -1.61 -8.44 -20.93
N ASP A 212 -1.32 -8.15 -22.19
CA ASP A 212 -2.26 -8.37 -23.28
C ASP A 212 -2.26 -9.83 -23.76
N LYS A 213 -1.15 -10.56 -23.49
CA LYS A 213 -0.94 -11.92 -24.01
C LYS A 213 -1.01 -13.02 -22.94
N VAL A 214 -1.20 -12.66 -21.69
CA VAL A 214 -1.24 -13.64 -20.59
C VAL A 214 -2.42 -14.61 -20.71
N GLU A 215 -3.56 -14.17 -21.23
CA GLU A 215 -4.70 -15.05 -21.48
C GLU A 215 -4.37 -16.11 -22.56
N TYR A 216 -3.70 -15.69 -23.65
CA TYR A 216 -3.21 -16.63 -24.66
C TYR A 216 -2.20 -17.63 -24.06
N LEU A 217 -1.29 -17.15 -23.22
CA LEU A 217 -0.34 -18.02 -22.52
C LEU A 217 -1.07 -19.12 -21.73
N ASN A 218 -2.07 -18.75 -20.93
CA ASN A 218 -2.83 -19.72 -20.15
C ASN A 218 -3.60 -20.69 -21.02
N GLN A 219 -4.19 -20.23 -22.13
CA GLN A 219 -4.86 -21.12 -23.07
C GLN A 219 -3.91 -22.16 -23.65
N VAL A 220 -2.68 -21.78 -24.06
CA VAL A 220 -1.68 -22.72 -24.58
C VAL A 220 -1.25 -23.71 -23.50
N ILE A 221 -1.03 -23.24 -22.25
CA ILE A 221 -0.65 -24.11 -21.14
C ILE A 221 -1.72 -25.16 -20.84
N GLU A 222 -2.99 -24.82 -20.99
CA GLU A 222 -4.12 -25.72 -20.73
C GLU A 222 -4.34 -26.76 -21.85
N THR A 223 -3.98 -26.43 -23.10
CA THR A 223 -4.33 -27.25 -24.27
C THR A 223 -3.15 -28.01 -24.88
N GLU A 224 -1.93 -27.52 -24.66
CA GLU A 224 -0.74 -28.01 -25.33
C GLU A 224 0.20 -28.77 -24.38
N ARG A 225 1.10 -29.55 -24.94
CA ARG A 225 2.20 -30.21 -24.20
C ARG A 225 3.30 -29.19 -23.85
N PRO A 226 4.19 -29.48 -22.89
CA PRO A 226 5.34 -28.60 -22.59
C PRO A 226 6.17 -28.28 -23.83
N GLY A 227 6.47 -26.99 -23.98
CA GLY A 227 7.14 -26.45 -25.15
C GLY A 227 7.62 -25.05 -24.99
N LYS A 228 8.06 -24.44 -26.08
CA LYS A 228 8.49 -23.06 -26.16
C LYS A 228 7.39 -22.21 -26.78
N ILE A 229 6.96 -21.19 -26.03
CA ILE A 229 5.98 -20.21 -26.46
C ILE A 229 6.74 -18.90 -26.71
N THR A 230 6.56 -18.28 -27.87
CA THR A 230 7.09 -16.94 -28.17
C THR A 230 5.92 -16.02 -28.44
N MET A 231 5.77 -15.01 -27.59
CA MET A 231 4.69 -14.01 -27.65
C MET A 231 5.30 -12.62 -27.86
N LEU A 232 5.67 -12.34 -29.12
CA LEU A 232 6.21 -11.04 -29.55
C LEU A 232 5.23 -10.39 -30.53
N GLU A 233 5.68 -9.96 -31.73
CA GLU A 233 4.81 -9.45 -32.79
C GLU A 233 3.90 -10.56 -33.34
N ALA A 234 4.43 -11.78 -33.48
CA ALA A 234 3.68 -12.97 -33.82
C ALA A 234 3.81 -14.00 -32.68
N ASP A 235 2.71 -14.71 -32.41
CA ASP A 235 2.68 -15.75 -31.40
C ASP A 235 3.00 -17.09 -32.05
N THR A 236 3.94 -17.84 -31.44
CA THR A 236 4.34 -19.16 -31.90
C THR A 236 4.48 -20.09 -30.73
N TYR A 237 4.12 -21.35 -30.97
CA TYR A 237 4.33 -22.46 -30.05
C TYR A 237 5.08 -23.58 -30.73
N VAL A 238 6.06 -24.19 -30.07
CA VAL A 238 6.84 -25.34 -30.53
C VAL A 238 7.00 -26.31 -29.37
N PRO A 239 6.47 -27.56 -29.47
CA PRO A 239 6.63 -28.54 -28.43
C PRO A 239 8.11 -28.96 -28.30
N PHE A 240 8.55 -29.33 -27.08
CA PHE A 240 9.92 -29.85 -26.85
C PHE A 240 10.12 -31.22 -27.44
N ILE A 241 9.08 -32.03 -27.43
CA ILE A 241 9.06 -33.35 -28.08
C ILE A 241 8.07 -33.21 -29.24
N PRO A 242 8.54 -33.33 -30.49
CA PRO A 242 7.63 -33.34 -31.63
C PRO A 242 6.65 -34.49 -31.51
N ASP A 243 5.41 -34.26 -31.93
CA ASP A 243 4.45 -35.36 -32.05
C ASP A 243 5.02 -36.43 -33.00
N ASP A 244 5.06 -37.68 -32.55
CA ASP A 244 5.53 -38.79 -33.41
C ASP A 244 4.44 -38.99 -34.48
N PRO A 245 4.76 -38.94 -35.77
CA PRO A 245 3.75 -39.06 -36.83
C PRO A 245 3.00 -40.41 -36.83
N GLU A 246 3.38 -41.34 -35.95
CA GLU A 246 2.68 -42.64 -35.79
C GLU A 246 1.47 -42.54 -34.81
N ASP A 247 1.39 -41.57 -33.94
CA ASP A 247 0.25 -41.41 -32.99
C ASP A 247 -1.06 -41.02 -33.69
N ASP A 248 -0.99 -40.27 -34.80
CA ASP A 248 -2.18 -39.89 -35.57
C ASP A 248 -2.75 -41.03 -36.45
N ALA A 249 -1.99 -42.08 -36.65
CA ALA A 249 -2.43 -43.22 -37.48
C ALA A 249 -3.34 -44.21 -36.72
N GLU A 250 -3.28 -44.27 -35.41
CA GLU A 250 -4.14 -45.17 -34.60
C GLU A 250 -5.54 -44.66 -34.34
N LEU A 251 -5.76 -43.30 -34.40
CA LEU A 251 -7.08 -42.72 -34.19
C LEU A 251 -8.00 -42.77 -35.42
N GLY A 252 -7.46 -43.14 -36.59
CA GLY A 252 -8.20 -43.23 -37.86
C GLY A 252 -8.66 -44.63 -38.28
N ALA A 253 -8.28 -45.67 -37.56
CA ALA A 253 -8.61 -47.06 -37.89
C ALA A 253 -9.62 -47.68 -36.90
N THR A 254 -10.88 -47.30 -37.00
CA THR A 254 -11.99 -48.10 -36.45
C THR A 254 -12.77 -48.70 -37.62
N PRO A 255 -12.97 -50.01 -37.65
CA PRO A 255 -13.63 -50.70 -38.75
C PRO A 255 -15.15 -50.43 -38.76
#